data_ac9beba8747acd2abc4321d375849748
#
_entry.id   ac9beba8747acd2abc4321d375849748
#
_cell.length_a   1.000
_cell.length_b   1.000
_cell.length_c   1.000
_cell.angle_alpha   90.00
_cell.angle_beta   90.00
_cell.angle_gamma   90.00
#
_symmetry.space_group_name_H-M   'P 1'
#
loop_
_entity.id
_entity.type
_entity.pdbx_description
1 polymer ?
#
loop_
_entity_poly.entity_id
_entity_poly.type
_entity_poly.pdbx_seq_one_letter_code
_entity_poly.pdbx_strand_id
1 'polypeptide(L)'
;MIEPILLTAARISTFNEALLLTNASGFFFERDDRLFLVTSRHVLFGKTAKHFPTRIEIELHTNVDNIAESTGFSIPLYHEGKSLWRTGLDAVGEIDVAVIELNRSALPKTAVYRAFSPHHLLSSLDQVEVGSSLLIVGFPLGFHDALHHTPVARHAIIASSFGLRFQGEAFFLTDARTHRGSSGAPVVMRIAKPLPAHGDLPWMLLGIHSARFDVGDRDLVEDEALGLNCAWYADILMKLTEPATSAQKTPPPPAPSGKSPP
;
A
#
# COMPACT_ATOMS: atom_id res chain seq x y z
N MET A 1 -18.70 10.17 -14.28
CA MET A 1 -17.54 9.34 -14.67
C MET A 1 -16.50 9.51 -13.59
N ILE A 2 -15.96 8.41 -13.02
CA ILE A 2 -14.91 8.44 -11.99
C ILE A 2 -13.53 8.36 -12.64
N GLU A 3 -12.54 9.05 -12.10
CA GLU A 3 -11.15 8.93 -12.53
C GLU A 3 -10.59 7.54 -12.16
N PRO A 4 -10.04 6.79 -13.14
CA PRO A 4 -9.55 5.43 -12.92
C PRO A 4 -8.54 5.31 -11.79
N ILE A 5 -7.73 6.36 -11.53
CA ILE A 5 -6.74 6.35 -10.46
C ILE A 5 -7.37 6.18 -9.07
N LEU A 6 -8.58 6.68 -8.83
CA LEU A 6 -9.27 6.53 -7.55
C LEU A 6 -9.73 5.09 -7.31
N LEU A 7 -9.92 4.31 -8.38
CA LEU A 7 -10.27 2.89 -8.29
C LEU A 7 -9.05 1.97 -8.08
N THR A 8 -7.85 2.52 -8.05
CA THR A 8 -6.65 1.72 -7.75
C THR A 8 -6.45 1.50 -6.26
N ALA A 9 -6.89 2.44 -5.42
CA ALA A 9 -6.67 2.39 -3.99
C ALA A 9 -7.85 1.74 -3.26
N ALA A 10 -7.52 0.98 -2.20
CA ALA A 10 -8.46 0.36 -1.30
C ALA A 10 -8.27 0.88 0.13
N ARG A 11 -9.38 1.18 0.81
CA ARG A 11 -9.38 1.42 2.25
C ARG A 11 -9.21 0.10 2.97
N ILE A 12 -8.20 0.01 3.83
CA ILE A 12 -7.92 -1.17 4.65
C ILE A 12 -8.34 -0.89 6.09
N SER A 13 -9.20 -1.73 6.64
CA SER A 13 -9.50 -1.79 8.06
C SER A 13 -8.88 -3.05 8.63
N THR A 14 -8.10 -2.93 9.71
CA THR A 14 -7.41 -4.07 10.34
C THR A 14 -8.15 -4.54 11.57
N PHE A 15 -8.26 -5.84 11.78
CA PHE A 15 -9.01 -6.43 12.88
C PHE A 15 -8.19 -7.50 13.62
N ASN A 16 -8.38 -7.56 14.94
CA ASN A 16 -8.08 -8.73 15.73
C ASN A 16 -9.41 -9.35 16.14
N GLU A 17 -9.73 -10.50 15.57
CA GLU A 17 -11.07 -11.10 15.67
C GLU A 17 -12.17 -10.10 15.24
N ALA A 18 -13.03 -9.67 16.15
CA ALA A 18 -14.09 -8.67 15.91
C ALA A 18 -13.66 -7.23 16.22
N LEU A 19 -12.50 -7.03 16.87
CA LEU A 19 -12.03 -5.72 17.29
C LEU A 19 -11.35 -4.98 16.13
N LEU A 20 -11.91 -3.84 15.73
CA LEU A 20 -11.24 -2.91 14.79
C LEU A 20 -10.02 -2.30 15.48
N LEU A 21 -8.85 -2.41 14.85
CA LEU A 21 -7.59 -1.89 15.37
C LEU A 21 -7.23 -0.54 14.75
N THR A 22 -7.15 -0.47 13.40
CA THR A 22 -6.76 0.75 12.70
C THR A 22 -7.23 0.74 11.25
N ASN A 23 -7.09 1.90 10.60
CA ASN A 23 -7.31 2.05 9.16
C ASN A 23 -5.99 2.39 8.46
N ALA A 24 -5.88 1.97 7.20
CA ALA A 24 -4.75 2.21 6.33
C ALA A 24 -5.21 2.31 4.88
N SER A 25 -4.25 2.51 3.99
CA SER A 25 -4.43 2.45 2.54
C SER A 25 -3.76 1.22 1.96
N GLY A 26 -4.24 0.79 0.82
CA GLY A 26 -3.58 -0.17 -0.04
C GLY A 26 -3.97 0.11 -1.48
N PHE A 27 -3.42 -0.66 -2.40
CA PHE A 27 -3.78 -0.56 -3.81
C PHE A 27 -3.66 -1.91 -4.51
N PHE A 28 -4.29 -2.02 -5.68
CA PHE A 28 -4.26 -3.24 -6.48
C PHE A 28 -3.08 -3.24 -7.44
N PHE A 29 -2.39 -4.39 -7.50
CA PHE A 29 -1.32 -4.67 -8.45
C PHE A 29 -1.60 -6.00 -9.13
N GLU A 30 -1.46 -6.05 -10.46
CA GLU A 30 -1.71 -7.24 -11.26
C GLU A 30 -0.44 -7.66 -11.99
N ARG A 31 -0.14 -8.98 -11.95
CA ARG A 31 0.97 -9.58 -12.68
C ARG A 31 0.66 -11.04 -13.01
N ASP A 32 0.87 -11.43 -14.26
CA ASP A 32 0.70 -12.82 -14.73
C ASP A 32 -0.68 -13.38 -14.34
N ASP A 33 -1.75 -12.62 -14.63
CA ASP A 33 -3.16 -12.92 -14.30
C ASP A 33 -3.45 -13.06 -12.79
N ARG A 34 -2.49 -12.75 -11.93
CA ARG A 34 -2.62 -12.76 -10.47
C ARG A 34 -2.84 -11.35 -9.95
N LEU A 35 -3.79 -11.21 -9.03
CA LEU A 35 -4.13 -9.94 -8.40
C LEU A 35 -3.57 -9.90 -6.98
N PHE A 36 -2.98 -8.78 -6.64
CA PHE A 36 -2.39 -8.52 -5.31
C PHE A 36 -2.96 -7.25 -4.71
N LEU A 37 -3.19 -7.29 -3.40
CA LEU A 37 -3.35 -6.10 -2.58
C LEU A 37 -1.97 -5.74 -2.01
N VAL A 38 -1.53 -4.52 -2.25
CA VAL A 38 -0.26 -3.96 -1.76
C VAL A 38 -0.56 -2.98 -0.64
N THR A 39 0.22 -3.03 0.44
CA THR A 39 0.16 -2.07 1.55
C THR A 39 1.50 -1.98 2.27
N SER A 40 1.61 -1.14 3.30
CA SER A 40 2.79 -1.14 4.18
C SER A 40 2.81 -2.36 5.09
N ARG A 41 4.00 -2.94 5.33
CA ARG A 41 4.17 -4.11 6.21
C ARG A 41 3.66 -3.85 7.63
N HIS A 42 3.94 -2.67 8.19
CA HIS A 42 3.51 -2.32 9.54
C HIS A 42 1.96 -2.27 9.72
N VAL A 43 1.20 -2.20 8.63
CA VAL A 43 -0.27 -2.30 8.64
C VAL A 43 -0.70 -3.73 8.98
N LEU A 44 0.09 -4.74 8.56
CA LEU A 44 -0.21 -6.15 8.78
C LEU A 44 0.50 -6.74 10.00
N PHE A 45 1.61 -6.13 10.42
CA PHE A 45 2.41 -6.63 11.53
C PHE A 45 3.31 -5.53 12.11
N GLY A 46 3.18 -5.21 13.40
CA GLY A 46 3.98 -4.19 14.07
C GLY A 46 4.36 -4.56 15.50
N LYS A 47 5.57 -5.12 15.71
CA LYS A 47 6.06 -5.51 17.06
C LYS A 47 6.11 -4.34 18.01
N THR A 48 6.72 -3.23 17.62
CA THR A 48 6.91 -2.03 18.45
C THR A 48 5.58 -1.42 18.87
N ALA A 49 4.59 -1.39 17.96
CA ALA A 49 3.26 -0.87 18.21
C ALA A 49 2.30 -1.90 18.83
N LYS A 50 2.74 -3.14 19.07
CA LYS A 50 1.89 -4.28 19.48
C LYS A 50 0.66 -4.44 18.59
N HIS A 51 0.85 -4.24 17.28
CA HIS A 51 -0.21 -4.30 16.27
C HIS A 51 -0.16 -5.66 15.56
N PHE A 52 -1.13 -6.53 15.86
CA PHE A 52 -1.17 -7.91 15.37
C PHE A 52 -2.58 -8.25 14.87
N PRO A 53 -3.01 -7.70 13.74
CA PRO A 53 -4.30 -8.06 13.16
C PRO A 53 -4.32 -9.51 12.70
N THR A 54 -5.47 -10.15 12.80
CA THR A 54 -5.69 -11.52 12.29
C THR A 54 -6.30 -11.51 10.89
N ARG A 55 -6.99 -10.42 10.52
CA ARG A 55 -7.59 -10.19 9.22
C ARG A 55 -7.64 -8.71 8.89
N ILE A 56 -7.84 -8.42 7.62
CA ILE A 56 -8.17 -7.09 7.12
C ILE A 56 -9.51 -7.14 6.37
N GLU A 57 -10.14 -5.98 6.26
CA GLU A 57 -11.28 -5.77 5.38
C GLU A 57 -10.99 -4.61 4.43
N ILE A 58 -11.39 -4.77 3.18
CA ILE A 58 -11.36 -3.73 2.16
C ILE A 58 -12.77 -3.48 1.64
N GLU A 59 -13.01 -2.26 1.17
CA GLU A 59 -14.24 -1.89 0.47
C GLU A 59 -14.04 -2.07 -1.03
N LEU A 60 -14.96 -2.77 -1.71
CA LEU A 60 -14.96 -3.00 -3.15
C LEU A 60 -16.21 -2.42 -3.77
N HIS A 61 -16.05 -1.55 -4.76
CA HIS A 61 -17.17 -1.13 -5.59
C HIS A 61 -17.72 -2.29 -6.39
N THR A 62 -19.03 -2.33 -6.62
CA THR A 62 -19.72 -3.44 -7.28
C THR A 62 -20.53 -3.02 -8.51
N ASN A 63 -20.59 -1.72 -8.80
CA ASN A 63 -21.32 -1.20 -9.94
C ASN A 63 -20.55 -0.02 -10.58
N VAL A 64 -20.19 -0.15 -11.87
CA VAL A 64 -19.44 0.90 -12.59
C VAL A 64 -20.29 2.13 -12.90
N ASP A 65 -21.60 1.95 -13.03
CA ASP A 65 -22.54 3.04 -13.33
C ASP A 65 -23.02 3.75 -12.05
N ASN A 66 -22.96 3.05 -10.90
CA ASN A 66 -23.29 3.60 -9.60
C ASN A 66 -22.19 3.26 -8.58
N ILE A 67 -21.17 4.10 -8.52
CA ILE A 67 -19.99 3.86 -7.69
C ILE A 67 -20.29 3.92 -6.17
N ALA A 68 -21.46 4.39 -5.76
CA ALA A 68 -21.90 4.32 -4.37
C ALA A 68 -22.26 2.88 -3.92
N GLU A 69 -22.45 1.97 -4.87
CA GLU A 69 -22.66 0.56 -4.56
C GLU A 69 -21.32 -0.12 -4.27
N SER A 70 -21.17 -0.61 -3.05
CA SER A 70 -19.95 -1.27 -2.58
C SER A 70 -20.27 -2.45 -1.66
N THR A 71 -19.25 -3.25 -1.38
CA THR A 71 -19.33 -4.35 -0.42
C THR A 71 -18.00 -4.53 0.30
N GLY A 72 -18.06 -4.90 1.57
CA GLY A 72 -16.89 -5.29 2.34
C GLY A 72 -16.35 -6.65 1.90
N PHE A 73 -15.04 -6.77 1.78
CA PHE A 73 -14.35 -8.02 1.48
C PHE A 73 -13.31 -8.31 2.56
N SER A 74 -13.49 -9.43 3.27
CA SER A 74 -12.62 -9.85 4.38
C SER A 74 -11.51 -10.76 3.90
N ILE A 75 -10.28 -10.46 4.30
CA ILE A 75 -9.06 -11.17 3.90
C ILE A 75 -8.34 -11.64 5.17
N PRO A 76 -8.25 -12.95 5.44
CA PRO A 76 -7.46 -13.48 6.53
C PRO A 76 -5.98 -13.23 6.28
N LEU A 77 -5.22 -12.94 7.34
CA LEU A 77 -3.78 -12.72 7.26
C LEU A 77 -2.96 -13.99 7.53
N TYR A 78 -3.59 -15.01 8.11
CA TYR A 78 -2.94 -16.26 8.48
C TYR A 78 -3.84 -17.45 8.17
N HIS A 79 -3.22 -18.56 7.79
CA HIS A 79 -3.86 -19.86 7.62
C HIS A 79 -2.93 -20.96 8.15
N GLU A 80 -3.43 -21.81 9.04
CA GLU A 80 -2.64 -22.89 9.68
C GLU A 80 -1.29 -22.42 10.24
N GLY A 81 -1.27 -21.24 10.89
CA GLY A 81 -0.05 -20.67 11.47
C GLY A 81 0.94 -20.08 10.46
N LYS A 82 0.58 -19.99 9.18
CA LYS A 82 1.40 -19.38 8.14
C LYS A 82 0.79 -18.05 7.68
N SER A 83 1.63 -17.07 7.44
CA SER A 83 1.21 -15.80 6.84
C SER A 83 0.75 -15.99 5.40
N LEU A 84 -0.36 -15.35 5.05
CA LEU A 84 -0.88 -15.29 3.67
C LEU A 84 -0.37 -14.06 2.91
N TRP A 85 0.54 -13.31 3.51
CA TRP A 85 1.16 -12.12 2.92
C TRP A 85 2.68 -12.28 2.86
N ARG A 86 3.31 -11.52 1.96
CA ARG A 86 4.74 -11.55 1.71
C ARG A 86 5.33 -10.18 1.95
N THR A 87 6.57 -10.14 2.42
CA THR A 87 7.39 -8.94 2.57
C THR A 87 8.80 -9.21 2.05
N GLY A 88 9.61 -8.17 1.91
CA GLY A 88 10.98 -8.25 1.43
C GLY A 88 12.01 -7.83 2.46
N LEU A 89 13.25 -8.23 2.18
CA LEU A 89 14.44 -7.76 2.87
C LEU A 89 15.37 -7.13 1.83
N ASP A 90 16.04 -6.07 2.19
CA ASP A 90 17.19 -5.56 1.47
C ASP A 90 18.49 -5.69 2.30
N ALA A 91 19.56 -5.04 1.85
CA ALA A 91 20.86 -5.11 2.54
C ALA A 91 20.86 -4.43 3.93
N VAL A 92 19.90 -3.53 4.18
CA VAL A 92 19.80 -2.74 5.41
C VAL A 92 18.80 -3.35 6.39
N GLY A 93 17.79 -4.09 5.90
CA GLY A 93 16.81 -4.72 6.78
C GLY A 93 15.47 -5.04 6.11
N GLU A 94 14.41 -5.01 6.92
CA GLU A 94 13.04 -5.27 6.48
C GLU A 94 12.48 -4.08 5.71
N ILE A 95 11.97 -4.34 4.50
CA ILE A 95 11.27 -3.34 3.69
C ILE A 95 9.83 -3.21 4.21
N ASP A 96 9.37 -1.96 4.42
CA ASP A 96 8.01 -1.71 4.91
C ASP A 96 6.95 -1.79 3.79
N VAL A 97 7.03 -2.84 2.99
CA VAL A 97 6.05 -3.18 1.94
C VAL A 97 5.58 -4.61 2.13
N ALA A 98 4.29 -4.84 1.98
CA ALA A 98 3.67 -6.15 2.00
C ALA A 98 2.70 -6.33 0.84
N VAL A 99 2.61 -7.56 0.33
CA VAL A 99 1.64 -7.96 -0.69
C VAL A 99 0.83 -9.17 -0.24
N ILE A 100 -0.47 -9.14 -0.53
CA ILE A 100 -1.39 -10.25 -0.31
C ILE A 100 -1.92 -10.66 -1.67
N GLU A 101 -1.75 -11.93 -2.06
CA GLU A 101 -2.36 -12.45 -3.28
C GLU A 101 -3.85 -12.68 -3.04
N LEU A 102 -4.69 -12.06 -3.86
CA LEU A 102 -6.14 -12.15 -3.76
C LEU A 102 -6.64 -13.31 -4.62
N ASN A 103 -7.47 -14.16 -4.04
CA ASN A 103 -8.17 -15.19 -4.80
C ASN A 103 -9.27 -14.52 -5.64
N ARG A 104 -9.04 -14.38 -6.94
CA ARG A 104 -9.99 -13.77 -7.88
C ARG A 104 -11.36 -14.46 -7.88
N SER A 105 -11.41 -15.77 -7.66
CA SER A 105 -12.69 -16.50 -7.63
C SER A 105 -13.53 -16.21 -6.39
N ALA A 106 -12.91 -15.68 -5.33
CA ALA A 106 -13.60 -15.26 -4.12
C ALA A 106 -14.10 -13.80 -4.17
N LEU A 107 -13.58 -13.00 -5.12
CA LEU A 107 -14.05 -11.63 -5.31
C LEU A 107 -15.46 -11.61 -5.91
N PRO A 108 -16.30 -10.61 -5.59
CA PRO A 108 -17.55 -10.40 -6.29
C PRO A 108 -17.31 -10.31 -7.81
N LYS A 109 -18.11 -11.01 -8.61
CA LYS A 109 -17.99 -10.97 -10.08
C LYS A 109 -18.20 -9.57 -10.66
N THR A 110 -18.89 -8.73 -9.91
CA THR A 110 -19.20 -7.33 -10.24
C THR A 110 -18.19 -6.35 -9.66
N ALA A 111 -17.09 -6.84 -9.04
CA ALA A 111 -16.08 -5.97 -8.43
C ALA A 111 -15.48 -4.99 -9.45
N VAL A 112 -15.52 -3.71 -9.13
CA VAL A 112 -14.98 -2.62 -9.93
C VAL A 112 -13.72 -2.08 -9.26
N TYR A 113 -12.59 -2.24 -9.91
CA TYR A 113 -11.29 -1.72 -9.48
C TYR A 113 -10.39 -1.47 -10.67
N ARG A 114 -9.27 -0.80 -10.44
CA ARG A 114 -8.13 -0.69 -11.36
C ARG A 114 -6.90 -1.20 -10.66
N ALA A 115 -6.01 -1.85 -11.42
CA ALA A 115 -4.75 -2.36 -10.88
C ALA A 115 -3.57 -1.78 -11.66
N PHE A 116 -2.52 -1.40 -10.94
CA PHE A 116 -1.23 -1.19 -11.58
C PHE A 116 -0.66 -2.54 -12.05
N SER A 117 0.24 -2.49 -13.00
CA SER A 117 0.92 -3.67 -13.56
C SER A 117 2.41 -3.36 -13.74
N PRO A 118 3.25 -4.33 -14.12
CA PRO A 118 4.66 -4.06 -14.44
C PRO A 118 4.88 -2.95 -15.46
N HIS A 119 3.92 -2.70 -16.36
CA HIS A 119 4.00 -1.60 -17.34
C HIS A 119 3.91 -0.21 -16.71
N HIS A 120 3.40 -0.11 -15.48
CA HIS A 120 3.33 1.15 -14.72
C HIS A 120 4.58 1.40 -13.86
N LEU A 121 5.53 0.45 -13.83
CA LEU A 121 6.81 0.65 -13.14
C LEU A 121 7.80 1.39 -14.04
N LEU A 122 8.71 2.15 -13.42
CA LEU A 122 9.76 2.85 -14.18
C LEU A 122 10.69 1.87 -14.87
N SER A 123 10.96 2.15 -16.14
CA SER A 123 12.00 1.46 -16.91
C SER A 123 13.38 2.12 -16.76
N SER A 124 13.43 3.41 -16.41
CA SER A 124 14.64 4.18 -16.13
C SER A 124 14.40 5.20 -15.02
N LEU A 125 15.40 5.37 -14.14
CA LEU A 125 15.36 6.35 -13.04
C LEU A 125 15.56 7.80 -13.53
N ASP A 126 16.11 7.99 -14.74
CA ASP A 126 16.43 9.32 -15.30
C ASP A 126 15.20 10.18 -15.62
N GLN A 127 14.01 9.59 -15.54
CA GLN A 127 12.73 10.27 -15.81
C GLN A 127 12.17 11.00 -14.59
N VAL A 128 12.80 10.86 -13.42
CA VAL A 128 12.29 11.40 -12.15
C VAL A 128 13.34 12.32 -11.53
N GLU A 129 12.97 13.59 -11.42
CA GLU A 129 13.82 14.64 -10.84
C GLU A 129 13.29 15.12 -9.50
N VAL A 130 14.16 15.69 -8.67
CA VAL A 130 13.75 16.41 -7.45
C VAL A 130 12.77 17.54 -7.82
N GLY A 131 11.68 17.65 -7.10
CA GLY A 131 10.60 18.60 -7.39
C GLY A 131 9.56 18.07 -8.39
N SER A 132 9.73 16.87 -8.97
CA SER A 132 8.69 16.24 -9.79
C SER A 132 7.39 16.12 -9.03
N SER A 133 6.29 16.49 -9.69
CA SER A 133 4.94 16.48 -9.15
C SER A 133 4.38 15.07 -9.04
N LEU A 134 3.83 14.74 -7.87
CA LEU A 134 3.29 13.42 -7.54
C LEU A 134 1.85 13.50 -7.01
N LEU A 135 1.15 12.38 -7.03
CA LEU A 135 -0.04 12.16 -6.21
C LEU A 135 0.18 10.97 -5.26
N ILE A 136 -0.34 11.10 -4.04
CA ILE A 136 -0.52 10.02 -3.07
C ILE A 136 -2.02 9.80 -2.94
N VAL A 137 -2.51 8.62 -3.31
CA VAL A 137 -3.96 8.33 -3.40
C VAL A 137 -4.35 7.35 -2.29
N GLY A 138 -5.10 7.82 -1.30
CA GLY A 138 -5.41 6.97 -0.14
C GLY A 138 -6.46 7.55 0.80
N PHE A 139 -6.43 7.05 2.04
CA PHE A 139 -7.46 7.26 3.05
C PHE A 139 -6.86 7.87 4.35
N PRO A 140 -6.36 9.11 4.31
CA PRO A 140 -5.75 9.74 5.48
C PRO A 140 -6.76 9.83 6.63
N LEU A 141 -6.39 9.37 7.82
CA LEU A 141 -7.29 9.27 9.00
C LEU A 141 -8.58 8.48 8.75
N GLY A 142 -8.61 7.63 7.71
CA GLY A 142 -9.84 6.99 7.23
C GLY A 142 -10.76 7.93 6.45
N PHE A 143 -10.35 9.21 6.22
CA PHE A 143 -11.15 10.18 5.47
C PHE A 143 -11.28 9.77 3.99
N HIS A 144 -12.50 9.80 3.49
CA HIS A 144 -12.87 9.44 2.13
C HIS A 144 -14.24 10.06 1.80
N ASP A 145 -14.64 10.01 0.54
CA ASP A 145 -16.03 10.28 0.18
C ASP A 145 -16.92 9.14 0.73
N ALA A 146 -17.68 9.45 1.78
CA ALA A 146 -18.48 8.44 2.48
C ALA A 146 -19.66 7.91 1.65
N LEU A 147 -20.10 8.65 0.61
CA LEU A 147 -21.16 8.21 -0.27
C LEU A 147 -20.64 7.26 -1.35
N HIS A 148 -19.49 7.60 -1.95
CA HIS A 148 -18.93 6.83 -3.07
C HIS A 148 -17.75 5.94 -2.65
N HIS A 149 -17.37 5.91 -1.36
CA HIS A 149 -16.26 5.14 -0.82
C HIS A 149 -14.90 5.36 -1.52
N THR A 150 -14.71 6.54 -2.15
CA THR A 150 -13.52 6.86 -2.93
C THR A 150 -12.43 7.49 -2.08
N PRO A 151 -11.14 7.20 -2.37
CA PRO A 151 -10.00 7.82 -1.71
C PRO A 151 -9.88 9.31 -2.04
N VAL A 152 -8.99 10.00 -1.32
CA VAL A 152 -8.55 11.34 -1.68
C VAL A 152 -7.16 11.29 -2.30
N ALA A 153 -6.91 12.17 -3.28
CA ALA A 153 -5.61 12.39 -3.87
C ALA A 153 -4.92 13.58 -3.19
N ARG A 154 -3.68 13.38 -2.72
CA ARG A 154 -2.85 14.42 -2.12
C ARG A 154 -1.70 14.75 -3.06
N HIS A 155 -1.51 16.04 -3.32
CA HIS A 155 -0.33 16.51 -4.05
C HIS A 155 0.92 16.32 -3.21
N ALA A 156 2.00 15.88 -3.87
CA ALA A 156 3.33 15.71 -3.30
C ALA A 156 4.39 16.08 -4.33
N ILE A 157 5.63 16.23 -3.89
CA ILE A 157 6.79 16.32 -4.76
C ILE A 157 7.88 15.33 -4.33
N ILE A 158 8.79 14.98 -5.25
CA ILE A 158 10.04 14.28 -4.92
C ILE A 158 10.93 15.24 -4.12
N ALA A 159 11.28 14.87 -2.89
CA ALA A 159 12.04 15.70 -1.95
C ALA A 159 13.50 15.24 -1.75
N SER A 160 13.91 14.12 -2.37
CA SER A 160 15.29 13.62 -2.37
C SER A 160 15.70 13.14 -3.75
N SER A 161 17.00 12.89 -3.98
CA SER A 161 17.44 12.27 -5.24
C SER A 161 16.76 10.92 -5.44
N PHE A 162 16.01 10.75 -6.53
CA PHE A 162 15.28 9.51 -6.80
C PHE A 162 16.23 8.36 -7.17
N GLY A 163 17.33 8.64 -7.84
CA GLY A 163 18.34 7.63 -8.21
C GLY A 163 19.25 7.18 -7.07
N LEU A 164 19.16 7.81 -5.90
CA LEU A 164 19.99 7.48 -4.73
C LEU A 164 19.10 7.03 -3.57
N ARG A 165 19.37 5.85 -3.06
CA ARG A 165 18.71 5.34 -1.85
C ARG A 165 18.97 6.27 -0.68
N PHE A 166 17.90 6.85 -0.12
CA PHE A 166 18.03 7.78 0.99
C PHE A 166 18.56 7.05 2.23
N GLN A 167 19.69 7.52 2.78
CA GLN A 167 20.43 6.87 3.88
C GLN A 167 20.79 5.39 3.63
N GLY A 168 20.87 4.98 2.38
CA GLY A 168 21.16 3.60 1.99
C GLY A 168 19.95 2.66 1.95
N GLU A 169 18.78 3.10 2.41
CA GLU A 169 17.55 2.31 2.46
C GLU A 169 16.75 2.40 1.15
N ALA A 170 15.90 1.40 0.88
CA ALA A 170 15.16 1.27 -0.38
C ALA A 170 13.93 2.19 -0.46
N PHE A 171 14.08 3.47 -0.05
CA PHE A 171 13.06 4.49 -0.18
C PHE A 171 13.63 5.82 -0.66
N PHE A 172 12.75 6.69 -1.11
CA PHE A 172 12.99 8.10 -1.41
C PHE A 172 12.05 8.97 -0.55
N LEU A 173 12.39 10.25 -0.45
CA LEU A 173 11.55 11.20 0.29
C LEU A 173 10.54 11.89 -0.62
N THR A 174 9.36 12.10 -0.06
CA THR A 174 8.34 12.99 -0.60
C THR A 174 8.05 14.11 0.38
N ASP A 175 7.88 15.33 -0.15
CA ASP A 175 7.26 16.43 0.60
C ASP A 175 5.76 16.39 0.32
N ALA A 176 5.01 16.01 1.34
CA ALA A 176 3.57 15.85 1.26
C ALA A 176 2.93 15.98 2.63
N ARG A 177 1.85 16.72 2.69
CA ARG A 177 1.04 16.78 3.90
C ARG A 177 0.16 15.53 4.00
N THR A 178 0.73 14.45 4.55
CA THR A 178 0.01 13.19 4.78
C THR A 178 -0.30 12.98 6.25
N HIS A 179 -1.13 11.99 6.57
CA HIS A 179 -1.53 11.64 7.93
C HIS A 179 -1.57 10.13 8.09
N ARG A 180 -1.72 9.66 9.34
CA ARG A 180 -2.03 8.26 9.65
C ARG A 180 -3.18 7.78 8.75
N GLY A 181 -3.14 6.52 8.32
CA GLY A 181 -4.08 5.97 7.37
C GLY A 181 -3.64 6.07 5.91
N SER A 182 -2.68 6.96 5.56
CA SER A 182 -2.08 7.00 4.22
C SER A 182 -1.04 5.89 3.98
N SER A 183 -0.58 5.20 5.03
CA SER A 183 0.38 4.08 4.90
C SER A 183 -0.14 3.02 3.93
N GLY A 184 0.69 2.62 2.98
CA GLY A 184 0.35 1.69 1.91
C GLY A 184 -0.28 2.34 0.67
N ALA A 185 -0.49 3.66 0.65
CA ALA A 185 -1.01 4.37 -0.52
C ALA A 185 -0.02 4.34 -1.69
N PRO A 186 -0.47 4.23 -2.95
CA PRO A 186 0.39 4.37 -4.12
C PRO A 186 0.88 5.81 -4.26
N VAL A 187 2.17 5.96 -4.58
CA VAL A 187 2.82 7.21 -4.94
C VAL A 187 3.03 7.19 -6.45
N VAL A 188 2.35 8.10 -7.15
CA VAL A 188 2.28 8.07 -8.61
C VAL A 188 2.68 9.39 -9.26
N MET A 189 3.26 9.28 -10.46
CA MET A 189 3.60 10.41 -11.33
C MET A 189 2.79 10.33 -12.62
N ARG A 190 2.28 11.45 -13.11
CA ARG A 190 1.54 11.49 -14.37
C ARG A 190 2.46 11.21 -15.55
N ILE A 191 2.04 10.31 -16.45
CA ILE A 191 2.74 10.02 -17.69
C ILE A 191 2.35 11.07 -18.75
N ALA A 192 3.34 11.77 -19.30
CA ALA A 192 3.08 12.78 -20.33
C ALA A 192 2.62 12.16 -21.65
N LYS A 193 3.17 10.99 -22.01
CA LYS A 193 2.86 10.24 -23.23
C LYS A 193 2.59 8.78 -22.87
N PRO A 194 1.35 8.43 -22.45
CA PRO A 194 1.01 7.07 -22.06
C PRO A 194 1.08 6.12 -23.27
N LEU A 195 1.57 4.90 -23.04
CA LEU A 195 1.56 3.81 -24.02
C LEU A 195 0.21 3.05 -23.92
N PRO A 196 -0.19 2.30 -24.97
CA PRO A 196 -1.39 1.46 -24.92
C PRO A 196 -1.41 0.47 -23.74
N ALA A 197 -0.24 -0.03 -23.31
CA ALA A 197 -0.10 -0.92 -22.17
C ALA A 197 -0.52 -0.30 -20.82
N HIS A 198 -0.61 1.03 -20.71
CA HIS A 198 -1.11 1.71 -19.51
C HIS A 198 -2.64 1.75 -19.43
N GLY A 199 -3.34 1.41 -20.52
CA GLY A 199 -4.81 1.44 -20.58
C GLY A 199 -5.38 2.81 -20.20
N ASP A 200 -6.33 2.82 -19.28
CA ASP A 200 -6.96 4.03 -18.74
C ASP A 200 -6.24 4.61 -17.49
N LEU A 201 -5.05 4.06 -17.14
CA LEU A 201 -4.21 4.51 -16.02
C LEU A 201 -2.91 5.17 -16.52
N PRO A 202 -2.94 6.44 -16.98
CA PRO A 202 -1.75 7.14 -17.47
C PRO A 202 -0.86 7.64 -16.31
N TRP A 203 -0.46 6.73 -15.42
CA TRP A 203 0.31 6.99 -14.22
C TRP A 203 1.45 5.98 -14.07
N MET A 204 2.65 6.47 -13.75
CA MET A 204 3.77 5.63 -13.28
C MET A 204 3.64 5.44 -11.76
N LEU A 205 3.75 4.21 -11.31
CA LEU A 205 3.84 3.85 -9.90
C LEU A 205 5.30 3.95 -9.47
N LEU A 206 5.63 4.96 -8.68
CA LEU A 206 6.99 5.21 -8.21
C LEU A 206 7.28 4.53 -6.88
N GLY A 207 6.28 4.49 -5.99
CA GLY A 207 6.50 3.96 -4.65
C GLY A 207 5.23 3.64 -3.87
N ILE A 208 5.46 3.10 -2.68
CA ILE A 208 4.48 2.79 -1.66
C ILE A 208 4.71 3.74 -0.49
N HIS A 209 3.73 4.58 -0.18
CA HIS A 209 3.84 5.58 0.89
C HIS A 209 3.90 4.92 2.28
N SER A 210 4.85 5.33 3.09
CA SER A 210 4.90 5.05 4.51
C SER A 210 4.90 6.36 5.29
N ALA A 211 3.93 6.52 6.18
CA ALA A 211 3.80 7.72 7.02
C ALA A 211 4.84 7.78 8.15
N ARG A 212 5.71 6.78 8.26
CA ARG A 212 6.74 6.73 9.29
C ARG A 212 8.11 6.94 8.69
N PHE A 213 8.67 8.06 9.05
CA PHE A 213 10.10 8.28 9.02
C PHE A 213 10.62 7.84 10.40
N ASP A 214 11.03 6.59 10.54
CA ASP A 214 11.56 6.07 11.81
C ASP A 214 13.03 6.51 11.90
N VAL A 215 13.27 7.74 12.29
CA VAL A 215 14.60 8.31 12.45
C VAL A 215 14.94 8.41 13.94
N GLY A 216 15.04 7.25 14.59
CA GLY A 216 15.63 7.13 15.93
C GLY A 216 15.03 8.10 16.97
N ASP A 217 15.87 8.95 17.56
CA ASP A 217 15.53 9.80 18.72
C ASP A 217 14.80 11.11 18.39
N ARG A 218 14.09 11.24 17.25
CA ARG A 218 13.38 12.49 16.89
C ARG A 218 12.01 12.60 17.55
N ASP A 219 11.63 13.85 17.83
CA ASP A 219 10.30 14.17 18.34
C ASP A 219 9.23 13.98 17.26
N LEU A 220 8.24 13.09 17.53
CA LEU A 220 7.15 12.76 16.61
C LEU A 220 6.31 13.99 16.21
N VAL A 221 6.22 14.99 17.06
CA VAL A 221 5.48 16.24 16.79
C VAL A 221 6.26 17.12 15.80
N GLU A 222 7.57 17.21 15.96
CA GLU A 222 8.45 17.94 15.03
C GLU A 222 8.53 17.22 13.68
N ASP A 223 8.56 15.87 13.67
CA ASP A 223 8.58 15.07 12.44
C ASP A 223 7.28 15.21 11.63
N GLU A 224 6.12 15.27 12.29
CA GLU A 224 4.84 15.53 11.62
C GLU A 224 4.80 16.96 11.04
N ALA A 225 5.39 17.93 11.74
CA ALA A 225 5.50 19.31 11.27
C ALA A 225 6.46 19.47 10.08
N LEU A 226 7.47 18.60 9.95
CA LEU A 226 8.43 18.64 8.84
C LEU A 226 7.79 18.33 7.48
N GLY A 227 6.71 17.54 7.46
CA GLY A 227 5.97 17.21 6.24
C GLY A 227 6.69 16.26 5.26
N LEU A 228 7.87 15.73 5.65
CA LEU A 228 8.60 14.74 4.86
C LEU A 228 8.12 13.33 5.18
N ASN A 229 8.03 12.51 4.14
CA ASN A 229 7.55 11.13 4.25
C ASN A 229 8.44 10.20 3.44
N CYS A 230 8.48 8.90 3.82
CA CYS A 230 9.12 7.86 3.06
C CYS A 230 8.17 7.29 2.00
N ALA A 231 8.70 7.00 0.82
CA ALA A 231 8.05 6.19 -0.18
C ALA A 231 9.01 5.07 -0.62
N TRP A 232 8.65 3.82 -0.34
CA TRP A 232 9.43 2.66 -0.74
C TRP A 232 9.34 2.46 -2.24
N TYR A 233 10.46 2.19 -2.93
CA TYR A 233 10.48 2.01 -4.38
C TYR A 233 9.55 0.89 -4.82
N ALA A 234 8.74 1.14 -5.85
CA ALA A 234 7.74 0.20 -6.33
C ALA A 234 8.31 -1.00 -7.09
N ASP A 235 9.57 -0.96 -7.52
CA ASP A 235 10.25 -2.07 -8.19
C ASP A 235 10.32 -3.34 -7.35
N ILE A 236 10.28 -3.21 -6.00
CA ILE A 236 10.20 -4.34 -5.07
C ILE A 236 9.00 -5.24 -5.36
N LEU A 237 7.92 -4.71 -5.94
CA LEU A 237 6.74 -5.48 -6.29
C LEU A 237 7.06 -6.60 -7.28
N MET A 238 8.04 -6.41 -8.16
CA MET A 238 8.49 -7.46 -9.08
C MET A 238 9.00 -8.68 -8.33
N LYS A 239 9.71 -8.49 -7.21
CA LYS A 239 10.19 -9.58 -6.35
C LYS A 239 9.07 -10.16 -5.47
N LEU A 240 8.22 -9.32 -4.88
CA LEU A 240 7.18 -9.76 -3.96
C LEU A 240 6.03 -10.50 -4.64
N THR A 241 5.79 -10.25 -5.93
CA THR A 241 4.75 -10.89 -6.74
C THR A 241 5.23 -12.08 -7.56
N GLU A 242 6.50 -12.50 -7.42
CA GLU A 242 6.98 -13.73 -8.04
C GLU A 242 6.14 -14.95 -7.62
N PRO A 243 6.04 -15.98 -8.48
CA PRO A 243 5.46 -17.25 -8.07
C PRO A 243 6.16 -17.77 -6.81
N ALA A 244 5.43 -18.33 -5.85
CA ALA A 244 5.98 -18.81 -4.59
C ALA A 244 7.02 -19.92 -4.84
N THR A 245 8.29 -19.57 -4.73
CA THR A 245 9.37 -20.55 -4.49
C THR A 245 9.48 -20.77 -2.99
N SER A 246 9.73 -22.00 -2.55
CA SER A 246 9.62 -22.53 -1.19
C SER A 246 10.49 -21.87 -0.09
N ALA A 247 11.01 -20.65 -0.27
CA ALA A 247 12.03 -20.05 0.59
C ALA A 247 11.73 -18.64 1.14
N GLN A 248 10.55 -18.07 0.95
CA GLN A 248 10.25 -16.76 1.55
C GLN A 248 9.81 -16.94 3.01
N LYS A 249 10.70 -16.64 3.95
CA LYS A 249 10.39 -16.62 5.39
C LYS A 249 9.47 -15.45 5.69
N THR A 250 8.24 -15.74 5.95
CA THR A 250 7.24 -14.80 6.51
C THR A 250 7.32 -14.84 8.03
N PRO A 251 7.11 -13.73 8.74
CA PRO A 251 7.09 -13.74 10.20
C PRO A 251 6.01 -14.70 10.73
N PRO A 252 6.27 -15.44 11.82
CA PRO A 252 5.27 -16.31 12.42
C PRO A 252 4.09 -15.48 12.95
N PRO A 253 2.89 -16.08 13.04
CA PRO A 253 1.76 -15.45 13.70
C PRO A 253 2.11 -15.09 15.14
N PRO A 254 1.49 -14.05 15.71
CA PRO A 254 1.66 -13.71 17.12
C PRO A 254 1.27 -14.92 17.99
N ALA A 255 2.04 -15.17 19.05
CA ALA A 255 1.69 -16.18 20.02
C ALA A 255 0.28 -15.88 20.59
N PRO A 256 -0.59 -16.89 20.80
CA PRO A 256 -1.88 -16.69 21.41
C PRO A 256 -1.67 -15.95 22.75
N SER A 257 -2.41 -14.85 22.95
CA SER A 257 -2.38 -14.10 24.19
C SER A 257 -2.81 -15.03 25.32
N GLY A 258 -1.84 -15.52 26.12
CA GLY A 258 -2.11 -16.33 27.28
C GLY A 258 -3.05 -15.56 28.19
N LYS A 259 -4.27 -16.08 28.39
CA LYS A 259 -5.13 -15.66 29.50
C LYS A 259 -4.34 -15.97 30.76
N SER A 260 -3.96 -14.95 31.51
CA SER A 260 -3.55 -15.15 32.89
C SER A 260 -4.71 -15.82 33.62
N PRO A 261 -4.50 -16.90 34.36
CA PRO A 261 -5.55 -17.48 35.17
C PRO A 261 -5.96 -16.50 36.30
N PRO A 262 -7.19 -16.58 36.80
CA PRO A 262 -7.78 -15.68 37.79
C PRO A 262 -7.02 -15.65 39.10
#